data_b4ae921755a1a80ac63175014d8832ce
#
_entry.id   b4ae921755a1a80ac63175014d8832ce
#
_cell.length_a   1.000
_cell.length_b   1.000
_cell.length_c   1.000
_cell.angle_alpha   90.00
_cell.angle_beta   90.00
_cell.angle_gamma   90.00
#
_symmetry.space_group_name_H-M   'P 1'
#
loop_
_entity.id
_entity.type
_entity.pdbx_description
1 polymer ?
#
loop_
_entity_poly.entity_id
_entity_poly.type
_entity_poly.pdbx_seq_one_letter_code
_entity_poly.pdbx_strand_id
1 'polypeptide(L)'
;IKKRGYTMRTNELMLYKNMDHGEILRDMTFLIENYGSEYYNKEDLRSLLFECVNSLLELSVSHGFEGNLWHTYLTFLLVNDENAYSTSCEIVGEVDGSINQIALHDFAIFKELFDYDFTVLEKGLEAECIQVLMDYKNVTGGGKVFNRRIKDRICDLSRKLGSAADAAEFKKAMTQFYREFGVGKLGLHKAFRVEHPEHGDVEIVPITNIAHVHLDDLVGYEIAKKKLIDNTKAFVEGRKANNCLLFGDAGTGKSSSIKAILNQYYDQGLRMIEVYKHQFQDLNDVIAQIKN
;
A
#
# COMPACT_ATOMS: atom_id res chain seq x y z
N ILE A 1 17.92 35.85 -18.58
CA ILE A 1 16.57 35.47 -18.10
C ILE A 1 16.80 34.29 -17.18
N LYS A 2 16.78 34.51 -15.85
CA LYS A 2 16.84 33.43 -14.85
C LYS A 2 15.66 32.50 -15.09
N LYS A 3 15.89 31.28 -15.56
CA LYS A 3 14.88 30.22 -15.49
C LYS A 3 14.56 30.06 -14.00
N ARG A 4 13.34 30.41 -13.60
CA ARG A 4 12.82 30.05 -12.27
C ARG A 4 12.89 28.54 -12.21
N GLY A 5 13.75 28.01 -11.34
CA GLY A 5 13.75 26.59 -11.02
C GLY A 5 12.33 26.18 -10.62
N TYR A 6 11.88 25.06 -11.11
CA TYR A 6 10.61 24.46 -10.68
C TYR A 6 10.82 24.04 -9.22
N THR A 7 10.06 24.60 -8.30
CA THR A 7 10.14 24.23 -6.89
C THR A 7 9.02 23.28 -6.58
N MET A 8 9.35 22.05 -6.25
CA MET A 8 8.40 21.08 -5.73
C MET A 8 8.17 21.36 -4.24
N ARG A 9 6.93 21.44 -3.83
CA ARG A 9 6.56 21.80 -2.45
C ARG A 9 6.55 20.61 -1.50
N THR A 10 7.35 19.56 -1.77
CA THR A 10 7.39 18.34 -0.93
C THR A 10 7.86 18.60 0.51
N ASN A 11 8.64 19.65 0.73
CA ASN A 11 9.00 20.11 2.06
C ASN A 11 7.82 20.71 2.85
N GLU A 12 6.72 21.08 2.19
CA GLU A 12 5.50 21.62 2.76
C GLU A 12 4.47 20.53 3.12
N LEU A 13 4.74 19.25 2.82
CA LEU A 13 3.89 18.14 3.23
C LEU A 13 3.73 18.10 4.75
N MET A 14 2.50 17.91 5.21
CA MET A 14 2.14 17.91 6.63
C MET A 14 1.73 16.52 7.13
N LEU A 15 0.81 15.86 6.44
CA LEU A 15 0.35 14.51 6.79
C LEU A 15 1.30 13.44 6.25
N TYR A 16 1.75 13.60 5.01
CA TYR A 16 2.61 12.66 4.28
C TYR A 16 4.09 13.06 4.33
N LYS A 17 4.54 13.58 5.47
CA LYS A 17 5.90 14.14 5.61
C LYS A 17 6.99 13.10 5.77
N ASN A 18 6.73 12.04 6.49
CA ASN A 18 7.71 11.03 6.89
C ASN A 18 7.29 9.63 6.41
N MET A 19 7.00 9.52 5.12
CA MET A 19 6.59 8.26 4.50
C MET A 19 7.74 7.25 4.48
N ASP A 20 7.45 6.01 4.83
CA ASP A 20 8.36 4.90 4.59
C ASP A 20 8.63 4.76 3.09
N HIS A 21 9.86 4.40 2.71
CA HIS A 21 10.30 4.33 1.30
C HIS A 21 10.28 5.66 0.54
N GLY A 22 10.29 6.81 1.26
CA GLY A 22 10.26 8.16 0.67
C GLY A 22 11.59 8.63 0.09
N GLU A 23 12.66 7.81 0.07
CA GLU A 23 13.99 8.16 -0.41
C GLU A 23 13.94 8.60 -1.89
N ILE A 24 13.32 7.79 -2.75
CA ILE A 24 13.20 8.09 -4.18
C ILE A 24 12.44 9.40 -4.43
N LEU A 25 11.40 9.68 -3.62
CA LEU A 25 10.66 10.93 -3.71
C LEU A 25 11.56 12.14 -3.40
N ARG A 26 12.38 12.05 -2.34
CA ARG A 26 13.30 13.14 -1.96
C ARG A 26 14.35 13.37 -3.04
N ASP A 27 14.96 12.30 -3.55
CA ASP A 27 16.02 12.38 -4.55
C ASP A 27 15.49 12.89 -5.89
N MET A 28 14.33 12.41 -6.34
CA MET A 28 13.68 12.91 -7.56
C MET A 28 13.25 14.37 -7.42
N THR A 29 12.72 14.77 -6.27
CA THR A 29 12.39 16.17 -6.00
C THR A 29 13.63 17.05 -6.03
N PHE A 30 14.71 16.61 -5.40
CA PHE A 30 16.00 17.30 -5.45
C PHE A 30 16.52 17.46 -6.88
N LEU A 31 16.43 16.41 -7.71
CA LEU A 31 16.80 16.46 -9.12
C LEU A 31 15.94 17.48 -9.88
N ILE A 32 14.62 17.44 -9.72
CA ILE A 32 13.68 18.36 -10.39
C ILE A 32 13.99 19.83 -10.05
N GLU A 33 14.40 20.09 -8.82
CA GLU A 33 14.72 21.45 -8.37
C GLU A 33 16.12 21.92 -8.83
N ASN A 34 17.04 21.00 -9.04
CA ASN A 34 18.46 21.34 -9.19
C ASN A 34 19.09 20.96 -10.54
N TYR A 35 18.40 20.27 -11.46
CA TYR A 35 18.99 19.83 -12.75
C TYR A 35 19.55 20.96 -13.62
N GLY A 36 19.10 22.18 -13.44
CA GLY A 36 19.60 23.39 -14.14
C GLY A 36 20.44 24.32 -13.26
N SER A 37 20.83 23.89 -12.08
CA SER A 37 21.61 24.68 -11.12
C SER A 37 23.10 24.62 -11.45
N GLU A 38 23.77 25.78 -11.42
CA GLU A 38 25.23 25.86 -11.58
C GLU A 38 26.01 25.42 -10.32
N TYR A 39 25.31 25.18 -9.21
CA TYR A 39 25.93 24.79 -7.94
C TYR A 39 26.23 23.29 -7.85
N TYR A 40 25.61 22.47 -8.70
CA TYR A 40 25.77 21.02 -8.68
C TYR A 40 26.43 20.52 -9.96
N ASN A 41 27.26 19.50 -9.81
CA ASN A 41 27.88 18.85 -10.96
C ASN A 41 26.81 18.05 -11.74
N LYS A 42 26.73 18.27 -13.04
CA LYS A 42 25.74 17.59 -13.90
C LYS A 42 25.90 16.08 -13.90
N GLU A 43 27.14 15.56 -13.84
CA GLU A 43 27.41 14.13 -13.80
C GLU A 43 26.89 13.50 -12.48
N ASP A 44 27.03 14.21 -11.36
CA ASP A 44 26.53 13.73 -10.06
C ASP A 44 24.99 13.68 -10.07
N LEU A 45 24.34 14.71 -10.60
CA LEU A 45 22.86 14.73 -10.76
C LEU A 45 22.39 13.64 -11.71
N ARG A 46 23.15 13.36 -12.77
CA ARG A 46 22.85 12.30 -13.70
C ARG A 46 23.01 10.92 -13.05
N SER A 47 24.05 10.70 -12.25
CA SER A 47 24.24 9.47 -11.48
C SER A 47 23.05 9.23 -10.54
N LEU A 48 22.66 10.25 -9.79
CA LEU A 48 21.51 10.19 -8.88
C LEU A 48 20.20 9.86 -9.62
N LEU A 49 20.02 10.38 -10.85
CA LEU A 49 18.87 10.01 -11.66
C LEU A 49 18.85 8.52 -11.98
N PHE A 50 19.97 7.93 -12.38
CA PHE A 50 20.06 6.50 -12.68
C PHE A 50 19.87 5.65 -11.41
N GLU A 51 20.29 6.12 -10.23
CA GLU A 51 20.00 5.47 -8.95
C GLU A 51 18.49 5.47 -8.63
N CYS A 52 17.81 6.59 -8.85
CA CYS A 52 16.35 6.67 -8.71
C CYS A 52 15.63 5.73 -9.68
N VAL A 53 16.07 5.68 -10.95
CA VAL A 53 15.53 4.77 -11.97
C VAL A 53 15.72 3.31 -11.55
N ASN A 54 16.91 2.94 -11.10
CA ASN A 54 17.18 1.59 -10.59
C ASN A 54 16.28 1.23 -9.42
N SER A 55 16.11 2.12 -8.45
CA SER A 55 15.27 1.91 -7.28
C SER A 55 13.79 1.73 -7.66
N LEU A 56 13.29 2.48 -8.65
CA LEU A 56 11.94 2.30 -9.18
C LEU A 56 11.77 0.95 -9.89
N LEU A 57 12.79 0.49 -10.63
CA LEU A 57 12.78 -0.81 -11.29
C LEU A 57 12.79 -1.96 -10.25
N GLU A 58 13.62 -1.88 -9.22
CA GLU A 58 13.67 -2.87 -8.14
C GLU A 58 12.32 -2.94 -7.39
N LEU A 59 11.71 -1.80 -7.11
CA LEU A 59 10.38 -1.74 -6.51
C LEU A 59 9.33 -2.39 -7.44
N SER A 60 9.42 -2.12 -8.74
CA SER A 60 8.53 -2.72 -9.74
C SER A 60 8.67 -4.24 -9.78
N VAL A 61 9.90 -4.76 -9.79
CA VAL A 61 10.15 -6.21 -9.80
C VAL A 61 9.65 -6.87 -8.51
N SER A 62 9.85 -6.23 -7.36
CA SER A 62 9.44 -6.78 -6.06
C SER A 62 7.93 -6.83 -5.86
N HIS A 63 7.18 -5.88 -6.41
CA HIS A 63 5.73 -5.74 -6.25
C HIS A 63 4.94 -6.10 -7.52
N GLY A 64 5.63 -6.34 -8.64
CA GLY A 64 5.00 -6.63 -9.93
C GLY A 64 4.37 -5.41 -10.60
N PHE A 65 4.80 -4.19 -10.29
CA PHE A 65 4.22 -2.98 -10.83
C PHE A 65 4.47 -2.81 -12.33
N GLU A 66 3.50 -2.22 -13.01
CA GLU A 66 3.50 -1.96 -14.45
C GLU A 66 2.88 -0.60 -14.77
N GLY A 67 3.07 -0.11 -15.99
CA GLY A 67 2.56 1.18 -16.46
C GLY A 67 3.49 2.32 -16.06
N ASN A 68 2.93 3.45 -15.65
CA ASN A 68 3.74 4.58 -15.19
C ASN A 68 4.30 4.30 -13.80
N LEU A 69 5.57 3.92 -13.71
CA LEU A 69 6.21 3.53 -12.44
C LEU A 69 6.35 4.69 -11.46
N TRP A 70 6.51 5.92 -11.93
CA TRP A 70 6.52 7.08 -11.06
C TRP A 70 5.17 7.28 -10.36
N HIS A 71 4.08 7.26 -11.13
CA HIS A 71 2.72 7.35 -10.57
C HIS A 71 2.43 6.18 -9.62
N THR A 72 2.85 4.97 -10.00
CA THR A 72 2.62 3.76 -9.18
C THR A 72 3.43 3.83 -7.89
N TYR A 73 4.66 4.33 -7.92
CA TYR A 73 5.47 4.57 -6.73
C TYR A 73 4.84 5.60 -5.80
N LEU A 74 4.41 6.75 -6.31
CA LEU A 74 3.73 7.76 -5.50
C LEU A 74 2.44 7.20 -4.88
N THR A 75 1.68 6.42 -5.63
CA THR A 75 0.50 5.72 -5.13
C THR A 75 0.86 4.72 -4.04
N PHE A 76 1.94 3.97 -4.21
CA PHE A 76 2.45 3.02 -3.21
C PHE A 76 2.80 3.73 -1.91
N LEU A 77 3.45 4.90 -1.94
CA LEU A 77 3.70 5.70 -0.74
C LEU A 77 2.39 6.07 -0.04
N LEU A 78 1.43 6.63 -0.78
CA LEU A 78 0.17 7.11 -0.24
C LEU A 78 -0.68 6.00 0.41
N VAL A 79 -0.72 4.82 -0.18
CA VAL A 79 -1.54 3.71 0.34
C VAL A 79 -0.91 3.00 1.54
N ASN A 80 0.40 3.16 1.74
CA ASN A 80 1.11 2.56 2.87
C ASN A 80 1.30 3.52 4.05
N ASP A 81 1.09 4.82 3.86
CA ASP A 81 1.32 5.82 4.91
C ASP A 81 0.12 5.94 5.84
N GLU A 82 0.28 5.39 7.05
CA GLU A 82 -0.71 5.45 8.11
C GLU A 82 -0.58 6.79 8.86
N ASN A 83 -1.49 7.71 8.58
CA ASN A 83 -1.55 9.03 9.21
C ASN A 83 -2.97 9.35 9.70
N ALA A 84 -3.13 10.46 10.40
CA ALA A 84 -4.42 10.84 11.00
C ALA A 84 -5.57 10.95 9.98
N TYR A 85 -5.28 11.32 8.73
CA TYR A 85 -6.29 11.41 7.68
C TYR A 85 -6.64 10.03 7.10
N SER A 86 -5.62 9.27 6.68
CA SER A 86 -5.79 7.96 6.04
C SER A 86 -6.49 6.97 6.98
N THR A 87 -6.09 6.93 8.25
CA THR A 87 -6.70 6.09 9.28
C THR A 87 -8.15 6.50 9.57
N SER A 88 -8.44 7.79 9.64
CA SER A 88 -9.82 8.27 9.84
C SER A 88 -10.72 7.90 8.66
N CYS A 89 -10.21 8.01 7.42
CA CYS A 89 -10.96 7.61 6.23
C CYS A 89 -11.24 6.10 6.19
N GLU A 90 -10.31 5.28 6.66
CA GLU A 90 -10.51 3.82 6.78
C GLU A 90 -11.68 3.50 7.73
N ILE A 91 -11.76 4.18 8.87
CA ILE A 91 -12.74 3.89 9.92
C ILE A 91 -14.14 4.41 9.55
N VAL A 92 -14.24 5.67 9.14
CA VAL A 92 -15.53 6.36 8.94
C VAL A 92 -15.80 6.79 7.50
N GLY A 93 -14.84 6.65 6.60
CA GLY A 93 -14.92 7.12 5.22
C GLY A 93 -14.62 8.61 5.12
N GLU A 94 -15.51 9.37 4.48
CA GLU A 94 -15.33 10.82 4.39
C GLU A 94 -15.42 11.45 5.78
N VAL A 95 -14.38 12.19 6.17
CA VAL A 95 -14.26 12.82 7.48
C VAL A 95 -14.58 14.31 7.40
N ASP A 96 -15.22 14.84 8.44
CA ASP A 96 -15.43 16.26 8.61
C ASP A 96 -14.26 16.89 9.37
N GLY A 97 -14.07 18.19 9.18
CA GLY A 97 -13.11 19.00 9.96
C GLY A 97 -11.90 19.50 9.18
N SER A 98 -11.03 20.21 9.90
CA SER A 98 -9.88 20.92 9.34
C SER A 98 -8.84 20.01 8.69
N ILE A 99 -8.79 18.74 9.08
CA ILE A 99 -7.88 17.74 8.50
C ILE A 99 -8.09 17.59 6.98
N ASN A 100 -9.31 17.85 6.49
CA ASN A 100 -9.61 17.83 5.07
C ASN A 100 -8.86 18.90 4.28
N GLN A 101 -8.66 20.09 4.86
CA GLN A 101 -7.91 21.17 4.23
C GLN A 101 -6.42 20.82 4.17
N ILE A 102 -5.90 20.21 5.23
CA ILE A 102 -4.52 19.74 5.29
C ILE A 102 -4.29 18.62 4.27
N ALA A 103 -5.21 17.65 4.20
CA ALA A 103 -5.14 16.58 3.21
C ALA A 103 -5.24 17.12 1.77
N LEU A 104 -6.13 18.08 1.52
CA LEU A 104 -6.25 18.72 0.20
C LEU A 104 -4.97 19.46 -0.20
N HIS A 105 -4.31 20.13 0.75
CA HIS A 105 -3.01 20.76 0.54
C HIS A 105 -1.96 19.74 0.12
N ASP A 106 -1.82 18.64 0.85
CA ASP A 106 -0.84 17.61 0.55
C ASP A 106 -1.15 16.91 -0.79
N PHE A 107 -2.42 16.62 -1.07
CA PHE A 107 -2.81 16.03 -2.35
C PHE A 107 -2.64 16.99 -3.54
N ALA A 108 -2.68 18.31 -3.32
CA ALA A 108 -2.30 19.27 -4.36
C ALA A 108 -0.81 19.15 -4.73
N ILE A 109 0.05 18.93 -3.73
CA ILE A 109 1.49 18.68 -3.95
C ILE A 109 1.70 17.35 -4.69
N PHE A 110 0.99 16.29 -4.27
CA PHE A 110 1.07 15.01 -4.99
C PHE A 110 0.56 15.13 -6.43
N LYS A 111 -0.50 15.90 -6.67
CA LYS A 111 -1.01 16.16 -8.03
C LYS A 111 0.03 16.87 -8.90
N GLU A 112 0.77 17.84 -8.36
CA GLU A 112 1.89 18.47 -9.06
C GLU A 112 3.00 17.45 -9.43
N LEU A 113 3.28 16.50 -8.52
CA LEU A 113 4.25 15.42 -8.78
C LEU A 113 3.76 14.43 -9.85
N PHE A 114 2.46 14.15 -9.88
CA PHE A 114 1.85 13.31 -10.92
C PHE A 114 1.86 13.98 -12.30
N ASP A 115 1.66 15.28 -12.34
CA ASP A 115 1.58 16.05 -13.59
C ASP A 115 2.95 16.52 -14.11
N TYR A 116 4.03 16.21 -13.40
CA TYR A 116 5.36 16.68 -13.78
C TYR A 116 5.83 16.08 -15.12
N ASP A 117 6.22 16.95 -16.05
CA ASP A 117 6.79 16.54 -17.34
C ASP A 117 8.28 16.21 -17.23
N PHE A 118 8.59 14.95 -17.11
CA PHE A 118 9.97 14.46 -17.02
C PHE A 118 10.82 14.69 -18.27
N THR A 119 10.24 15.03 -19.42
CA THR A 119 11.01 15.35 -20.63
C THR A 119 11.93 16.55 -20.43
N VAL A 120 11.56 17.45 -19.52
CA VAL A 120 12.36 18.61 -19.15
C VAL A 120 13.62 18.20 -18.38
N LEU A 121 13.47 17.26 -17.44
CA LEU A 121 14.58 16.70 -16.64
C LEU A 121 15.54 15.90 -17.55
N GLU A 122 15.03 15.03 -18.41
CA GLU A 122 15.81 14.24 -19.36
C GLU A 122 16.67 15.12 -20.27
N LYS A 123 16.07 16.17 -20.85
CA LYS A 123 16.81 17.14 -21.66
C LYS A 123 17.85 17.91 -20.86
N GLY A 124 17.54 18.28 -19.64
CA GLY A 124 18.47 19.00 -18.75
C GLY A 124 19.69 18.20 -18.38
N LEU A 125 19.51 16.92 -18.09
CA LEU A 125 20.57 16.00 -17.68
C LEU A 125 21.17 15.19 -18.85
N GLU A 126 20.67 15.35 -20.09
CA GLU A 126 21.07 14.57 -21.26
C GLU A 126 20.97 13.05 -21.00
N ALA A 127 19.85 12.64 -20.42
CA ALA A 127 19.60 11.27 -20.05
C ALA A 127 18.29 10.79 -20.70
N GLU A 128 18.31 9.64 -21.38
CA GLU A 128 17.15 9.04 -22.05
C GLU A 128 16.76 7.74 -21.33
N CYS A 129 16.28 7.86 -20.09
CA CYS A 129 15.96 6.69 -19.27
C CYS A 129 14.54 6.70 -18.65
N ILE A 130 13.91 7.88 -18.53
CA ILE A 130 12.63 8.01 -17.81
C ILE A 130 11.45 7.55 -18.67
N GLN A 131 11.51 7.74 -20.00
CA GLN A 131 10.40 7.36 -20.89
C GLN A 131 10.04 5.87 -20.78
N VAL A 132 11.02 5.00 -20.52
CA VAL A 132 10.78 3.57 -20.27
C VAL A 132 9.94 3.35 -19.02
N LEU A 133 10.03 4.23 -18.02
CA LEU A 133 9.28 4.12 -16.76
C LEU A 133 7.83 4.57 -16.93
N MET A 134 7.48 5.33 -17.96
CA MET A 134 6.14 5.86 -18.17
C MET A 134 5.16 4.81 -18.73
N ASP A 135 5.65 3.78 -19.42
CA ASP A 135 4.87 2.63 -19.91
C ASP A 135 5.65 1.33 -19.70
N TYR A 136 6.07 1.10 -18.47
CA TYR A 136 6.88 -0.06 -18.10
C TYR A 136 6.06 -1.35 -18.15
N LYS A 137 6.64 -2.39 -18.72
CA LYS A 137 6.08 -3.76 -18.75
C LYS A 137 6.99 -4.70 -17.99
N ASN A 138 6.47 -5.29 -16.96
CA ASN A 138 7.23 -6.24 -16.15
C ASN A 138 7.48 -7.55 -16.91
N VAL A 139 8.55 -8.26 -16.56
CA VAL A 139 8.89 -9.54 -17.18
C VAL A 139 7.85 -10.58 -16.75
N THR A 140 7.11 -11.11 -17.71
CA THR A 140 6.19 -12.21 -17.49
C THR A 140 6.97 -13.49 -17.14
N GLY A 141 6.81 -14.00 -15.91
CA GLY A 141 7.45 -15.23 -15.45
C GLY A 141 8.65 -15.07 -14.53
N GLY A 142 9.01 -13.89 -14.11
CA GLY A 142 10.00 -13.65 -13.06
C GLY A 142 9.54 -14.23 -11.73
N GLY A 143 10.33 -15.11 -11.13
CA GLY A 143 9.98 -16.00 -10.03
C GLY A 143 9.77 -15.32 -8.65
N LYS A 144 9.49 -14.04 -8.55
CA LYS A 144 9.09 -13.42 -7.28
C LYS A 144 7.57 -13.49 -7.13
N VAL A 145 7.12 -14.07 -6.03
CA VAL A 145 5.71 -14.15 -5.66
C VAL A 145 5.31 -12.81 -5.02
N PHE A 146 4.58 -12.00 -5.73
CA PHE A 146 3.93 -10.80 -5.20
C PHE A 146 2.41 -11.00 -5.14
N ASN A 147 1.75 -10.25 -4.27
CA ASN A 147 0.30 -10.32 -4.16
C ASN A 147 -0.36 -9.60 -5.34
N ARG A 148 -0.82 -10.37 -6.34
CA ARG A 148 -1.41 -9.86 -7.56
C ARG A 148 -2.59 -8.90 -7.30
N ARG A 149 -3.41 -9.19 -6.29
CA ARG A 149 -4.56 -8.34 -5.94
C ARG A 149 -4.14 -6.97 -5.43
N ILE A 150 -3.08 -6.91 -4.61
CA ILE A 150 -2.52 -5.63 -4.12
C ILE A 150 -1.91 -4.86 -5.29
N LYS A 151 -1.11 -5.52 -6.13
CA LYS A 151 -0.58 -4.94 -7.36
C LYS A 151 -1.70 -4.30 -8.18
N ASP A 152 -2.74 -5.08 -8.51
CA ASP A 152 -3.82 -4.63 -9.38
C ASP A 152 -4.53 -3.40 -8.78
N ARG A 153 -4.80 -3.40 -7.47
CA ARG A 153 -5.40 -2.25 -6.75
C ARG A 153 -4.54 -1.00 -6.80
N ILE A 154 -3.24 -1.13 -6.56
CA ILE A 154 -2.32 0.01 -6.60
C ILE A 154 -2.19 0.55 -8.02
N CYS A 155 -2.05 -0.32 -9.04
CA CYS A 155 -1.98 0.10 -10.43
C CYS A 155 -3.29 0.75 -10.92
N ASP A 156 -4.45 0.25 -10.49
CA ASP A 156 -5.75 0.82 -10.82
C ASP A 156 -5.94 2.20 -10.18
N LEU A 157 -5.58 2.33 -8.90
CA LEU A 157 -5.59 3.61 -8.20
C LEU A 157 -4.63 4.61 -8.85
N SER A 158 -3.41 4.17 -9.18
CA SER A 158 -2.40 5.00 -9.84
C SER A 158 -2.93 5.61 -11.15
N ARG A 159 -3.61 4.82 -11.97
CA ARG A 159 -4.26 5.30 -13.20
C ARG A 159 -5.37 6.32 -12.90
N LYS A 160 -6.19 6.04 -11.88
CA LYS A 160 -7.26 6.94 -11.45
C LYS A 160 -6.72 8.27 -10.93
N LEU A 161 -5.65 8.25 -10.13
CA LEU A 161 -4.99 9.45 -9.61
C LEU A 161 -4.32 10.26 -10.72
N GLY A 162 -3.65 9.58 -11.67
CA GLY A 162 -3.05 10.22 -12.83
C GLY A 162 -4.06 10.91 -13.75
N SER A 163 -5.31 10.42 -13.82
CA SER A 163 -6.39 11.01 -14.60
C SER A 163 -7.23 12.06 -13.85
N ALA A 164 -6.99 12.27 -12.55
CA ALA A 164 -7.71 13.28 -11.77
C ALA A 164 -7.46 14.68 -12.32
N ALA A 165 -8.52 15.47 -12.49
CA ALA A 165 -8.42 16.81 -13.06
C ALA A 165 -7.77 17.82 -12.09
N ASP A 166 -7.98 17.61 -10.79
CA ASP A 166 -7.48 18.49 -9.74
C ASP A 166 -7.23 17.75 -8.41
N ALA A 167 -6.75 18.48 -7.42
CA ALA A 167 -6.50 17.96 -6.08
C ALA A 167 -7.76 17.47 -5.35
N ALA A 168 -8.94 18.00 -5.68
CA ALA A 168 -10.18 17.57 -5.06
C ALA A 168 -10.62 16.20 -5.58
N GLU A 169 -10.52 15.96 -6.87
CA GLU A 169 -10.73 14.61 -7.46
C GLU A 169 -9.69 13.61 -6.97
N PHE A 170 -8.44 14.03 -6.87
CA PHE A 170 -7.35 13.21 -6.32
C PHE A 170 -7.67 12.80 -4.87
N LYS A 171 -8.02 13.77 -4.01
CA LYS A 171 -8.47 13.52 -2.62
C LYS A 171 -9.63 12.55 -2.57
N LYS A 172 -10.66 12.77 -3.40
CA LYS A 172 -11.85 11.90 -3.46
C LYS A 172 -11.49 10.45 -3.79
N ALA A 173 -10.58 10.24 -4.75
CA ALA A 173 -10.11 8.93 -5.12
C ALA A 173 -9.35 8.24 -3.97
N MET A 174 -8.48 8.98 -3.27
CA MET A 174 -7.74 8.47 -2.10
C MET A 174 -8.67 8.14 -0.94
N THR A 175 -9.61 9.05 -0.60
CA THR A 175 -10.61 8.82 0.47
C THR A 175 -11.42 7.55 0.20
N GLN A 176 -11.89 7.38 -1.04
CA GLN A 176 -12.63 6.17 -1.43
C GLN A 176 -11.78 4.92 -1.29
N PHE A 177 -10.50 4.98 -1.69
CA PHE A 177 -9.59 3.85 -1.57
C PHE A 177 -9.37 3.46 -0.10
N TYR A 178 -9.07 4.42 0.77
CA TYR A 178 -8.88 4.15 2.21
C TYR A 178 -10.12 3.54 2.86
N ARG A 179 -11.29 4.05 2.53
CA ARG A 179 -12.56 3.49 3.02
C ARG A 179 -12.80 2.06 2.56
N GLU A 180 -12.49 1.77 1.31
CA GLU A 180 -12.81 0.49 0.68
C GLU A 180 -11.79 -0.60 1.00
N PHE A 181 -10.51 -0.24 1.07
CA PHE A 181 -9.40 -1.19 1.17
C PHE A 181 -8.55 -1.03 2.42
N GLY A 182 -8.68 0.07 3.15
CA GLY A 182 -7.85 0.42 4.29
C GLY A 182 -6.51 1.03 3.89
N VAL A 183 -5.65 1.29 4.88
CA VAL A 183 -4.33 1.88 4.74
C VAL A 183 -3.26 0.99 5.36
N GLY A 184 -2.04 1.10 4.88
CA GLY A 184 -0.88 0.38 5.42
C GLY A 184 -0.92 -1.13 5.25
N LYS A 185 -0.10 -1.82 6.00
CA LYS A 185 0.02 -3.29 5.94
C LYS A 185 -1.32 -3.98 6.21
N LEU A 186 -2.03 -3.55 7.26
CA LEU A 186 -3.29 -4.18 7.69
C LEU A 186 -4.43 -3.94 6.70
N GLY A 187 -4.46 -2.80 6.02
CA GLY A 187 -5.45 -2.53 4.98
C GLY A 187 -5.28 -3.40 3.75
N LEU A 188 -4.07 -3.52 3.25
CA LEU A 188 -3.77 -4.16 1.97
C LEU A 188 -3.72 -5.68 2.02
N HIS A 189 -3.38 -6.30 3.15
CA HIS A 189 -3.21 -7.75 3.28
C HIS A 189 -4.38 -8.42 4.02
N LYS A 190 -4.64 -9.71 3.69
CA LYS A 190 -5.72 -10.49 4.30
C LYS A 190 -5.31 -11.16 5.60
N ALA A 191 -4.09 -11.69 5.61
CA ALA A 191 -3.58 -12.47 6.74
C ALA A 191 -2.15 -12.11 7.06
N PHE A 192 -1.82 -12.32 8.30
CA PHE A 192 -0.54 -12.00 8.90
C PHE A 192 -0.10 -13.15 9.80
N ARG A 193 1.17 -13.17 10.11
CA ARG A 193 1.74 -14.02 11.15
C ARG A 193 2.65 -13.21 12.05
N VAL A 194 2.86 -13.72 13.24
CA VAL A 194 3.78 -13.15 14.20
C VAL A 194 5.18 -13.69 13.92
N GLU A 195 6.17 -12.81 13.81
CA GLU A 195 7.57 -13.16 13.68
C GLU A 195 8.40 -12.50 14.78
N HIS A 196 9.51 -13.17 15.16
CA HIS A 196 10.50 -12.66 16.09
C HIS A 196 11.79 -12.45 15.31
N PRO A 197 12.13 -11.20 14.93
CA PRO A 197 13.45 -10.93 14.38
C PRO A 197 14.54 -11.22 15.44
N GLU A 198 15.74 -11.57 15.00
CA GLU A 198 16.87 -11.92 15.90
C GLU A 198 17.20 -10.78 16.91
N HIS A 199 16.90 -9.54 16.53
CA HIS A 199 17.11 -8.34 17.36
C HIS A 199 15.92 -7.39 17.14
N GLY A 200 14.92 -7.43 18.02
CA GLY A 200 13.77 -6.52 17.93
C GLY A 200 12.53 -7.01 18.65
N ASP A 201 11.52 -6.16 18.64
CA ASP A 201 10.18 -6.46 19.15
C ASP A 201 9.42 -7.41 18.21
N VAL A 202 8.33 -7.95 18.70
CA VAL A 202 7.41 -8.79 17.92
C VAL A 202 6.91 -8.03 16.69
N GLU A 203 6.97 -8.65 15.53
CA GLU A 203 6.49 -8.07 14.27
C GLU A 203 5.29 -8.83 13.70
N ILE A 204 4.33 -8.07 13.16
CA ILE A 204 3.21 -8.59 12.39
C ILE A 204 3.59 -8.52 10.90
N VAL A 205 3.83 -9.70 10.29
CA VAL A 205 4.32 -9.83 8.91
C VAL A 205 3.22 -10.36 7.99
N PRO A 206 2.99 -9.78 6.82
CA PRO A 206 1.97 -10.25 5.88
C PRO A 206 2.22 -11.65 5.35
N ILE A 207 1.15 -12.46 5.26
CA ILE A 207 1.16 -13.73 4.54
C ILE A 207 0.72 -13.46 3.10
N THR A 208 1.66 -13.52 2.16
CA THR A 208 1.43 -13.17 0.76
C THR A 208 0.72 -14.26 -0.04
N ASN A 209 0.90 -15.53 0.35
CA ASN A 209 0.34 -16.67 -0.37
C ASN A 209 -0.71 -17.39 0.49
N ILE A 210 -1.97 -17.00 0.32
CA ILE A 210 -3.11 -17.65 0.96
C ILE A 210 -3.84 -18.46 -0.09
N ALA A 211 -4.08 -19.74 0.21
CA ALA A 211 -4.79 -20.62 -0.69
C ALA A 211 -6.20 -20.05 -1.02
N HIS A 212 -6.55 -20.03 -2.30
CA HIS A 212 -7.87 -19.66 -2.78
C HIS A 212 -8.85 -20.82 -2.54
N VAL A 213 -9.37 -20.88 -1.31
CA VAL A 213 -10.42 -21.83 -0.92
C VAL A 213 -11.69 -21.04 -0.70
N HIS A 214 -12.81 -21.51 -1.27
CA HIS A 214 -14.14 -20.98 -1.03
C HIS A 214 -14.93 -21.88 -0.08
N LEU A 215 -15.95 -21.33 0.59
CA LEU A 215 -16.78 -22.14 1.49
C LEU A 215 -17.54 -23.22 0.75
N ASP A 216 -17.87 -23.00 -0.53
CA ASP A 216 -18.54 -23.96 -1.38
C ASP A 216 -17.63 -25.14 -1.80
N ASP A 217 -16.30 -24.96 -1.74
CA ASP A 217 -15.33 -26.02 -2.02
C ASP A 217 -15.25 -27.05 -0.86
N LEU A 218 -15.80 -26.72 0.30
CA LEU A 218 -15.76 -27.54 1.49
C LEU A 218 -17.00 -28.44 1.55
N VAL A 219 -16.84 -29.71 1.20
CA VAL A 219 -17.93 -30.69 1.22
C VAL A 219 -18.13 -31.25 2.62
N GLY A 220 -19.38 -31.28 3.08
CA GLY A 220 -19.76 -31.80 4.40
C GLY A 220 -19.69 -30.79 5.54
N TYR A 221 -20.00 -31.26 6.73
CA TYR A 221 -19.99 -30.46 7.97
C TYR A 221 -20.90 -29.21 7.94
N GLU A 222 -22.05 -29.27 7.26
CA GLU A 222 -22.92 -28.10 6.96
C GLU A 222 -23.33 -27.34 8.22
N ILE A 223 -23.64 -28.04 9.31
CA ILE A 223 -24.02 -27.42 10.61
C ILE A 223 -22.84 -26.65 11.21
N ALA A 224 -21.62 -27.23 11.17
CA ALA A 224 -20.43 -26.58 11.72
C ALA A 224 -20.02 -25.38 10.86
N LYS A 225 -20.06 -25.51 9.53
CA LYS A 225 -19.82 -24.40 8.60
C LYS A 225 -20.79 -23.25 8.85
N LYS A 226 -22.09 -23.54 8.95
CA LYS A 226 -23.09 -22.51 9.22
C LYS A 226 -22.83 -21.77 10.53
N LYS A 227 -22.51 -22.48 11.61
CA LYS A 227 -22.17 -21.83 12.89
C LYS A 227 -20.96 -20.91 12.77
N LEU A 228 -19.91 -21.34 12.06
CA LEU A 228 -18.72 -20.54 11.83
C LEU A 228 -19.04 -19.29 11.00
N ILE A 229 -19.81 -19.44 9.92
CA ILE A 229 -20.26 -18.34 9.05
C ILE A 229 -21.09 -17.32 9.85
N ASP A 230 -22.12 -17.78 10.57
CA ASP A 230 -23.03 -16.91 11.32
C ASP A 230 -22.27 -16.12 12.40
N ASN A 231 -21.33 -16.76 13.09
CA ASN A 231 -20.49 -16.10 14.10
C ASN A 231 -19.51 -15.09 13.47
N THR A 232 -18.88 -15.44 12.35
CA THR A 232 -17.97 -14.51 11.65
C THR A 232 -18.73 -13.32 11.07
N LYS A 233 -19.92 -13.57 10.51
CA LYS A 233 -20.78 -12.50 10.02
C LYS A 233 -21.18 -11.53 11.14
N ALA A 234 -21.54 -12.05 12.31
CA ALA A 234 -21.83 -11.21 13.48
C ALA A 234 -20.63 -10.35 13.87
N PHE A 235 -19.42 -10.93 13.86
CA PHE A 235 -18.17 -10.21 14.16
C PHE A 235 -17.91 -9.08 13.17
N VAL A 236 -17.97 -9.37 11.88
CA VAL A 236 -17.70 -8.38 10.81
C VAL A 236 -18.74 -7.26 10.80
N GLU A 237 -19.99 -7.55 11.16
CA GLU A 237 -21.06 -6.56 11.30
C GLU A 237 -21.00 -5.77 12.64
N GLY A 238 -19.94 -5.93 13.44
CA GLY A 238 -19.78 -5.27 14.75
C GLY A 238 -20.76 -5.74 15.81
N ARG A 239 -21.45 -6.88 15.58
CA ARG A 239 -22.33 -7.50 16.55
C ARG A 239 -21.55 -8.40 17.50
N LYS A 240 -22.16 -8.75 18.64
CA LYS A 240 -21.56 -9.68 19.58
C LYS A 240 -21.29 -11.04 18.92
N ALA A 241 -20.03 -11.45 18.91
CA ALA A 241 -19.56 -12.73 18.42
C ALA A 241 -18.81 -13.48 19.52
N ASN A 242 -18.67 -14.80 19.37
CA ASN A 242 -17.98 -15.65 20.33
C ASN A 242 -16.66 -16.17 19.77
N ASN A 243 -15.75 -16.61 20.65
CA ASN A 243 -14.59 -17.38 20.24
C ASN A 243 -15.03 -18.71 19.64
N CYS A 244 -14.36 -19.17 18.59
CA CYS A 244 -14.62 -20.45 17.92
C CYS A 244 -13.48 -21.43 18.14
N LEU A 245 -13.80 -22.65 18.54
CA LEU A 245 -12.87 -23.76 18.57
C LEU A 245 -13.22 -24.75 17.45
N LEU A 246 -12.31 -24.91 16.48
CA LEU A 246 -12.41 -25.93 15.45
C LEU A 246 -11.61 -27.17 15.88
N PHE A 247 -12.27 -28.28 16.10
CA PHE A 247 -11.67 -29.54 16.53
C PHE A 247 -12.06 -30.68 15.59
N GLY A 248 -11.32 -31.77 15.62
CA GLY A 248 -11.49 -32.94 14.76
C GLY A 248 -10.14 -33.47 14.25
N ASP A 249 -10.17 -34.58 13.55
CA ASP A 249 -8.99 -35.25 13.02
C ASP A 249 -8.20 -34.44 12.01
N ALA A 250 -6.97 -34.83 11.73
CA ALA A 250 -6.17 -34.24 10.66
C ALA A 250 -6.88 -34.41 9.31
N GLY A 251 -6.79 -33.42 8.43
CA GLY A 251 -7.41 -33.48 7.09
C GLY A 251 -8.90 -33.19 7.02
N THR A 252 -9.60 -32.90 8.13
CA THR A 252 -11.05 -32.59 8.14
C THR A 252 -11.40 -31.17 7.69
N GLY A 253 -10.50 -30.44 7.07
CA GLY A 253 -10.77 -29.12 6.48
C GLY A 253 -10.79 -27.93 7.46
N LYS A 254 -10.33 -28.07 8.73
CA LYS A 254 -10.32 -26.97 9.70
C LYS A 254 -9.58 -25.73 9.21
N SER A 255 -8.35 -25.87 8.80
CA SER A 255 -7.55 -24.76 8.27
C SER A 255 -8.10 -24.21 6.94
N SER A 256 -8.68 -25.10 6.11
CA SER A 256 -9.35 -24.69 4.89
C SER A 256 -10.60 -23.85 5.16
N SER A 257 -11.38 -24.19 6.21
CA SER A 257 -12.54 -23.42 6.64
C SER A 257 -12.15 -22.02 7.10
N ILE A 258 -11.05 -21.88 7.84
CA ILE A 258 -10.53 -20.57 8.27
C ILE A 258 -10.11 -19.72 7.05
N LYS A 259 -9.38 -20.31 6.09
CA LYS A 259 -8.96 -19.63 4.87
C LYS A 259 -10.17 -19.23 3.99
N ALA A 260 -11.18 -20.08 3.90
CA ALA A 260 -12.40 -19.81 3.16
C ALA A 260 -13.20 -18.65 3.78
N ILE A 261 -13.36 -18.62 5.10
CA ILE A 261 -13.97 -17.51 5.84
C ILE A 261 -13.22 -16.21 5.59
N LEU A 262 -11.89 -16.23 5.70
CA LEU A 262 -11.07 -15.05 5.42
C LEU A 262 -11.29 -14.54 3.99
N ASN A 263 -11.27 -15.43 3.00
CA ASN A 263 -11.48 -15.06 1.60
C ASN A 263 -12.87 -14.45 1.36
N GLN A 264 -13.90 -14.94 2.04
CA GLN A 264 -15.28 -14.47 1.89
C GLN A 264 -15.51 -13.10 2.53
N TYR A 265 -14.93 -12.85 3.71
CA TYR A 265 -15.24 -11.65 4.50
C TYR A 265 -14.12 -10.59 4.47
N TYR A 266 -13.04 -10.82 3.73
CA TYR A 266 -11.96 -9.86 3.63
C TYR A 266 -12.42 -8.49 3.14
N ASP A 267 -13.26 -8.44 2.09
CA ASP A 267 -13.77 -7.19 1.52
C ASP A 267 -14.78 -6.48 2.45
N GLN A 268 -15.19 -7.15 3.51
CA GLN A 268 -16.01 -6.60 4.59
C GLN A 268 -15.18 -6.23 5.83
N GLY A 269 -13.85 -6.16 5.70
CA GLY A 269 -12.93 -5.72 6.74
C GLY A 269 -12.28 -6.83 7.57
N LEU A 270 -12.60 -8.12 7.33
CA LEU A 270 -11.98 -9.20 8.10
C LEU A 270 -10.48 -9.31 7.79
N ARG A 271 -9.67 -9.34 8.83
CA ARG A 271 -8.23 -9.62 8.80
C ARG A 271 -7.93 -10.76 9.76
N MET A 272 -6.84 -11.48 9.49
CA MET A 272 -6.45 -12.62 10.30
C MET A 272 -4.98 -12.52 10.68
N ILE A 273 -4.67 -12.78 11.94
CA ILE A 273 -3.30 -12.92 12.41
C ILE A 273 -3.12 -14.33 12.93
N GLU A 274 -2.18 -15.07 12.36
CA GLU A 274 -1.81 -16.40 12.79
C GLU A 274 -0.81 -16.30 13.94
N VAL A 275 -1.19 -16.88 15.09
CA VAL A 275 -0.36 -16.91 16.30
C VAL A 275 -0.18 -18.36 16.72
N TYR A 276 1.05 -18.84 16.78
CA TYR A 276 1.37 -20.19 17.23
C TYR A 276 1.38 -20.30 18.75
N LYS A 277 1.20 -21.51 19.27
CA LYS A 277 1.11 -21.76 20.72
C LYS A 277 2.26 -21.14 21.53
N HIS A 278 3.49 -21.22 21.00
CA HIS A 278 4.66 -20.67 21.67
C HIS A 278 4.72 -19.14 21.66
N GLN A 279 3.89 -18.48 20.84
CA GLN A 279 3.81 -17.03 20.70
C GLN A 279 2.66 -16.43 21.52
N PHE A 280 1.94 -17.21 22.32
CA PHE A 280 0.82 -16.69 23.13
C PHE A 280 1.26 -15.67 24.18
N GLN A 281 2.49 -15.70 24.60
CA GLN A 281 3.06 -14.69 25.50
C GLN A 281 3.12 -13.30 24.84
N ASP A 282 3.22 -13.24 23.52
CA ASP A 282 3.37 -12.01 22.73
C ASP A 282 2.02 -11.40 22.34
N LEU A 283 0.92 -12.03 22.72
CA LEU A 283 -0.43 -11.63 22.27
C LEU A 283 -0.78 -10.18 22.69
N ASN A 284 -0.26 -9.71 23.82
CA ASN A 284 -0.47 -8.33 24.26
C ASN A 284 0.21 -7.33 23.34
N ASP A 285 1.42 -7.64 22.87
CA ASP A 285 2.20 -6.79 21.98
C ASP A 285 1.57 -6.78 20.58
N VAL A 286 1.11 -7.94 20.11
CA VAL A 286 0.32 -8.06 18.86
C VAL A 286 -0.94 -7.21 18.92
N ILE A 287 -1.70 -7.28 20.04
CA ILE A 287 -2.94 -6.50 20.23
C ILE A 287 -2.61 -4.99 20.28
N ALA A 288 -1.52 -4.60 20.92
CA ALA A 288 -1.10 -3.20 20.98
C ALA A 288 -0.80 -2.62 19.58
N GLN A 289 -0.14 -3.40 18.71
CA GLN A 289 0.15 -2.99 17.33
C GLN A 289 -1.10 -2.86 16.45
N ILE A 290 -2.20 -3.56 16.75
CA ILE A 290 -3.45 -3.50 15.99
C ILE A 290 -4.34 -2.34 16.43
N LYS A 291 -4.21 -1.89 17.68
CA LYS A 291 -5.07 -0.85 18.27
C LYS A 291 -4.61 0.57 18.00
N ASN A 292 -3.42 0.74 17.48
CA ASN A 292 -2.87 2.03 17.07
C ASN A 292 -3.16 2.27 15.60
#